data_d97810d85db758ee491a2fb82068b453
#
_entry.id   d97810d85db758ee491a2fb82068b453
#
_cell.length_a   1.000
_cell.length_b   1.000
_cell.length_c   1.000
_cell.angle_alpha   90.00
_cell.angle_beta   90.00
_cell.angle_gamma   90.00
#
_symmetry.space_group_name_H-M   'P 1'
#
loop_
_entity.id
_entity.type
_entity.pdbx_description
1 polymer ?
#
loop_
_entity_poly.entity_id
_entity_poly.type
_entity_poly.pdbx_seq_one_letter_code
_entity_poly.pdbx_strand_id
1 'polypeptide(L)' 'MSQKRIIFGETSVPVPDAVTTVEQARGFAAAFLPGLSDSEGFINEDGDYEFRKKAGTKG' A
#
# COMPACT_ATOMS: atom_id res chain seq x y z
N MET A 1 0.99 18.34 -8.78
CA MET A 1 0.84 17.88 -7.79
C MET A 1 0.14 16.68 -7.74
N SER A 2 0.64 15.61 -7.67
CA SER A 2 0.01 14.43 -7.65
C SER A 2 -0.05 13.91 -6.28
N GLN A 3 -1.18 13.54 -5.85
CA GLN A 3 -1.36 12.96 -4.56
C GLN A 3 -1.22 11.46 -4.70
N LYS A 4 -0.39 10.87 -3.87
CA LYS A 4 -0.20 9.45 -3.93
C LYS A 4 -1.34 8.72 -3.24
N ARG A 5 -1.50 7.47 -3.58
CA ARG A 5 -2.54 6.65 -3.02
C ARG A 5 -1.96 5.31 -2.62
N ILE A 6 -2.68 4.64 -1.74
CA ILE A 6 -2.37 3.28 -1.41
C ILE A 6 -3.42 2.41 -2.08
N ILE A 7 -2.97 1.46 -2.87
CA ILE A 7 -3.86 0.56 -3.58
C ILE A 7 -3.69 -0.83 -3.00
N PHE A 8 -4.77 -1.37 -2.50
CA PHE A 8 -4.74 -2.70 -1.90
C PHE A 8 -5.94 -3.46 -2.44
N GLY A 9 -5.69 -4.35 -3.37
CA GLY A 9 -6.77 -5.04 -4.04
C GLY A 9 -7.66 -4.06 -4.77
N GLU A 10 -8.90 -3.99 -4.40
CA GLU A 10 -9.83 -3.05 -5.00
C GLU A 10 -9.98 -1.78 -4.19
N THR A 11 -9.22 -1.67 -3.11
CA THR A 11 -9.33 -0.52 -2.24
C THR A 11 -8.27 0.51 -2.61
N SER A 12 -8.66 1.76 -2.66
CA SER A 12 -7.73 2.84 -2.97
C SER A 12 -7.93 3.93 -1.93
N VAL A 13 -6.84 4.33 -1.28
CA VAL A 13 -6.90 5.29 -0.19
C VAL A 13 -5.86 6.37 -0.42
N PRO A 14 -6.21 7.63 -0.31
CA PRO A 14 -5.20 8.68 -0.45
C PRO A 14 -4.27 8.69 0.76
N VAL A 15 -3.04 9.11 0.56
CA VAL A 15 -2.07 9.20 1.64
C VAL A 15 -1.62 10.63 1.79
N PRO A 16 -1.27 11.02 3.02
CA PRO A 16 -0.77 12.38 3.23
C PRO A 16 0.65 12.53 2.69
N ASP A 17 1.05 13.77 2.50
CA ASP A 17 2.38 14.05 1.99
C ASP A 17 3.47 13.58 2.92
N ALA A 18 3.15 13.38 4.19
CA ALA A 18 4.15 12.90 5.14
C ALA A 18 4.60 11.49 4.83
N VAL A 19 3.78 10.74 4.09
CA VAL A 19 4.14 9.38 3.71
C VAL A 19 5.00 9.46 2.46
N THR A 20 6.26 9.12 2.59
CA THR A 20 7.20 9.22 1.47
C THR A 20 7.82 7.89 1.08
N THR A 21 7.59 6.83 1.84
CA THR A 21 8.15 5.53 1.51
C THR A 21 7.06 4.47 1.60
N VAL A 22 7.35 3.32 1.01
CA VAL A 22 6.42 2.21 1.05
C VAL A 22 6.21 1.73 2.48
N GLU A 23 7.25 1.73 3.28
CA GLU A 23 7.11 1.30 4.65
C GLU A 23 6.24 2.24 5.45
N GLN A 24 6.37 3.53 5.21
CA GLN A 24 5.50 4.47 5.87
C GLN A 24 4.06 4.29 5.43
N ALA A 25 3.86 4.04 4.15
CA ALA A 25 2.52 3.79 3.64
C ALA A 25 1.92 2.55 4.27
N ARG A 26 2.72 1.50 4.45
CA ARG A 26 2.25 0.28 5.08
C ARG A 26 1.78 0.56 6.50
N GLY A 27 2.59 1.28 7.28
CA GLY A 27 2.21 1.58 8.64
C GLY A 27 0.96 2.44 8.71
N PHE A 28 0.85 3.38 7.78
CA PHE A 28 -0.31 4.25 7.76
C PHE A 28 -1.58 3.45 7.45
N ALA A 29 -1.53 2.59 6.45
CA ALA A 29 -2.73 1.90 6.01
C ALA A 29 -3.05 0.68 6.85
N ALA A 30 -2.05 0.06 7.45
CA ALA A 30 -2.29 -1.14 8.25
C ALA A 30 -3.20 -0.84 9.42
N ALA A 31 -3.28 0.42 9.82
CA ALA A 31 -4.14 0.78 10.95
C ALA A 31 -5.60 0.58 10.62
N PHE A 32 -5.98 0.66 9.35
CA PHE A 32 -7.38 0.51 8.98
C PHE A 32 -7.61 -0.47 7.83
N LEU A 33 -6.57 -1.07 7.29
CA LEU A 33 -6.72 -2.07 6.25
C LEU A 33 -6.15 -3.38 6.75
N PRO A 34 -6.99 -4.24 7.30
CA PRO A 34 -6.49 -5.50 7.85
C PRO A 34 -5.86 -6.34 6.75
N GLY A 35 -4.78 -6.98 7.08
CA GLY A 35 -4.08 -7.82 6.12
C GLY A 35 -3.07 -7.09 5.28
N LEU A 36 -3.10 -5.77 5.29
CA LEU A 36 -2.16 -5.03 4.47
C LEU A 36 -0.74 -5.21 4.95
N SER A 37 -0.54 -5.36 6.24
CA SER A 37 0.82 -5.51 6.76
C SER A 37 1.45 -6.83 6.31
N ASP A 38 0.63 -7.80 5.90
CA ASP A 38 1.17 -9.06 5.41
C ASP A 38 1.32 -9.05 3.89
N SER A 39 1.06 -7.95 3.26
CA SER A 39 1.13 -7.89 1.81
C SER A 39 2.48 -7.35 1.38
N GLU A 40 2.76 -7.48 0.10
CA GLU A 40 3.95 -6.89 -0.48
C GLU A 40 3.63 -5.53 -1.00
N GLY A 41 4.46 -4.56 -0.69
CA GLY A 41 4.26 -3.20 -1.14
C GLY A 41 5.33 -2.77 -2.11
N PHE A 42 4.93 -1.98 -3.09
CA PHE A 42 5.89 -1.45 -4.05
C PHE A 42 5.30 -0.18 -4.67
N ILE A 43 6.15 0.58 -5.34
CA ILE A 43 5.70 1.78 -6.02
C ILE A 43 5.43 1.40 -7.47
N ASN A 44 4.21 1.63 -7.92
CA ASN A 44 3.84 1.23 -9.27
C ASN A 44 4.21 2.33 -10.27
N GLU A 45 3.82 2.14 -11.50
CA GLU A 45 4.20 3.06 -12.56
C GLU A 45 3.63 4.45 -12.36
N ASP A 46 2.51 4.54 -11.69
CA ASP A 46 1.88 5.83 -11.43
C ASP A 46 2.47 6.55 -10.24
N GLY A 47 3.40 5.89 -9.53
CA GLY A 47 3.97 6.49 -8.35
C GLY A 47 3.17 6.24 -7.10
N ASP A 48 2.14 5.41 -7.18
CA ASP A 48 1.34 5.08 -6.02
C ASP A 48 1.94 3.89 -5.29
N TYR A 49 1.55 3.73 -4.04
CA TYR A 49 2.00 2.60 -3.24
C TYR A 49 1.00 1.47 -3.43
N GLU A 50 1.41 0.43 -4.09
CA GLU A 50 0.52 -0.69 -4.37
C GLU A 50 0.89 -1.85 -3.47
N PHE A 51 -0.12 -2.46 -2.86
CA PHE A 51 0.09 -3.58 -1.95
C PHE A 51 -0.70 -4.77 -2.48
N ARG A 52 -0.06 -5.91 -2.57
CA ARG A 52 -0.69 -7.13 -3.04
C ARG A 52 -0.47 -8.21 -2.03
N LYS A 53 -1.46 -9.04 -1.87
CA LYS A 53 -1.29 -10.18 -1.00
C LYS A 53 -0.22 -11.06 -1.54
N LYS A 54 0.62 -11.57 -0.66
CA LYS A 54 1.61 -12.51 -1.09
C LYS A 54 0.90 -13.74 -1.58
N ALA A 55 1.38 -14.29 -2.65
CA ALA A 55 0.85 -15.50 -3.18
C ALA A 55 1.19 -16.55 -2.18
N GLY A 56 0.34 -17.21 -1.79
CA GLY A 56 0.53 -18.06 -0.75
C GLY A 56 1.41 -19.20 -1.01
N THR A 57 1.49 -19.74 -0.80
CA THR A 57 2.13 -20.47 -1.04
C THR A 57 1.91 -21.63 -0.74
N LYS A 58 1.61 -22.09 -0.65
CA LYS A 58 1.49 -22.83 -0.38
C LYS A 58 1.63 -23.51 -0.27
N GLY A 59 1.78 -23.77 -0.18
CA GLY A 59 1.71 -24.00 -0.15
C GLY A 59 1.68 -24.73 0.11
#